data_afc00e2f084b717029c935e7d207f046
#
_entry.id   afc00e2f084b717029c935e7d207f046
#
_cell.length_a   1.000
_cell.length_b   1.000
_cell.length_c   1.000
_cell.angle_alpha   90.00
_cell.angle_beta   90.00
_cell.angle_gamma   90.00
#
_symmetry.space_group_name_H-M   'P 1'
#
loop_
_entity.id
_entity.type
_entity.pdbx_description
1 polymer ?
#
loop_
_entity_poly.entity_id
_entity_poly.type
_entity_poly.pdbx_seq_one_letter_code
_entity_poly.pdbx_strand_id
1 'polypeptide(L)'
;MNFMIRILLLLCTTLSITNVYATDLFSGTISFKDNHWYFSRCSITKDDYLIKAPEQIIDKFKELEQKRENYWVSLLADANYQENGVLVLNVKEIDEIHLKASCHLLDAFEDIENRE
;
A
#
# COMPACT_ATOMS: atom_id res chain seq x y z
N MET A 1 44.81 -7.56 -29.35
CA MET A 1 43.46 -7.14 -29.78
C MET A 1 42.37 -8.08 -29.31
N ASN A 2 42.52 -9.40 -29.48
CA ASN A 2 41.49 -10.36 -29.01
C ASN A 2 41.28 -10.39 -27.49
N PHE A 3 42.27 -9.96 -26.72
CA PHE A 3 42.21 -9.93 -25.27
C PHE A 3 41.31 -8.77 -24.74
N MET A 4 41.36 -7.62 -25.40
CA MET A 4 40.52 -6.49 -25.04
C MET A 4 39.05 -6.70 -25.35
N ILE A 5 38.74 -7.37 -26.46
CA ILE A 5 37.39 -7.71 -26.88
C ILE A 5 36.77 -8.71 -25.89
N ARG A 6 37.56 -9.65 -25.36
CA ARG A 6 37.12 -10.63 -24.37
C ARG A 6 36.84 -9.97 -23.01
N ILE A 7 37.59 -8.96 -22.61
CA ILE A 7 37.38 -8.20 -21.40
C ILE A 7 36.11 -7.35 -21.52
N LEU A 8 35.86 -6.76 -22.70
CA LEU A 8 34.66 -6.00 -22.97
C LEU A 8 33.40 -6.87 -22.92
N LEU A 9 33.46 -8.09 -23.45
CA LEU A 9 32.35 -9.06 -23.40
C LEU A 9 32.06 -9.54 -21.98
N LEU A 10 33.09 -9.71 -21.15
CA LEU A 10 32.93 -10.06 -19.74
C LEU A 10 32.34 -8.93 -18.91
N LEU A 11 32.61 -7.66 -19.25
CA LEU A 11 32.02 -6.49 -18.60
C LEU A 11 30.54 -6.32 -18.94
N CYS A 12 30.09 -6.75 -20.12
CA CYS A 12 28.69 -6.69 -20.52
C CYS A 12 27.81 -7.73 -19.82
N THR A 13 28.41 -8.81 -19.29
CA THR A 13 27.66 -9.87 -18.60
C THR A 13 27.44 -9.62 -17.13
N THR A 14 28.01 -8.55 -16.57
CA THR A 14 27.80 -8.14 -15.16
C THR A 14 26.67 -7.13 -14.99
N LEU A 15 25.77 -7.00 -15.96
CA LEU A 15 24.51 -6.27 -15.75
C LEU A 15 23.71 -7.01 -14.68
N SER A 16 23.92 -6.57 -13.44
CA SER A 16 23.21 -7.08 -12.29
C SER A 16 21.71 -7.02 -12.53
N ILE A 17 21.07 -8.17 -12.41
CA ILE A 17 19.62 -8.24 -12.33
C ILE A 17 19.23 -7.53 -11.04
N THR A 18 18.89 -6.24 -11.13
CA THR A 18 18.27 -5.54 -10.01
C THR A 18 16.88 -6.11 -9.86
N ASN A 19 16.63 -6.79 -8.74
CA ASN A 19 15.28 -7.17 -8.36
C ASN A 19 14.48 -5.88 -8.13
N VAL A 20 13.74 -5.46 -9.14
CA VAL A 20 12.81 -4.35 -8.99
C VAL A 20 11.57 -4.89 -8.30
N TYR A 21 11.49 -4.70 -6.98
CA TYR A 21 10.23 -4.89 -6.26
C TYR A 21 9.29 -3.77 -6.70
N ALA A 22 8.21 -4.15 -7.38
CA ALA A 22 7.19 -3.20 -7.81
C ALA A 22 6.44 -2.70 -6.58
N THR A 23 6.81 -1.51 -6.09
CA THR A 23 6.05 -0.80 -5.07
C THR A 23 4.97 0.01 -5.77
N ASP A 24 3.72 -0.24 -5.42
CA ASP A 24 2.58 0.44 -5.99
C ASP A 24 1.94 1.39 -4.98
N LEU A 25 1.12 2.30 -5.49
CA LEU A 25 0.33 3.21 -4.70
C LEU A 25 -1.05 2.59 -4.44
N PHE A 26 -1.40 2.47 -3.17
CA PHE A 26 -2.69 1.92 -2.74
C PHE A 26 -3.48 2.99 -2.00
N SER A 27 -4.69 3.26 -2.44
CA SER A 27 -5.59 4.21 -1.80
C SER A 27 -6.74 3.47 -1.11
N GLY A 28 -7.00 3.79 0.15
CA GLY A 28 -8.02 3.11 0.91
C GLY A 28 -8.15 3.59 2.35
N THR A 29 -8.87 2.82 3.12
CA THR A 29 -9.10 3.07 4.54
C THR A 29 -8.41 2.00 5.38
N ILE A 30 -8.04 2.38 6.60
CA ILE A 30 -7.43 1.47 7.56
C ILE A 30 -8.41 1.20 8.70
N SER A 31 -8.31 0.01 9.29
CA SER A 31 -9.10 -0.38 10.45
C SER A 31 -8.28 -1.30 11.35
N PHE A 32 -8.58 -1.27 12.63
CA PHE A 32 -7.96 -2.13 13.62
C PHE A 32 -9.01 -3.06 14.23
N LYS A 33 -8.81 -4.37 14.09
CA LYS A 33 -9.69 -5.38 14.67
C LYS A 33 -8.91 -6.66 14.92
N ASP A 34 -9.26 -7.38 15.97
CA ASP A 34 -8.61 -8.65 16.36
C ASP A 34 -7.10 -8.53 16.50
N ASN A 35 -6.62 -7.40 17.07
CA ASN A 35 -5.19 -7.07 17.27
C ASN A 35 -4.40 -6.95 15.97
N HIS A 36 -5.05 -6.73 14.85
CA HIS A 36 -4.41 -6.57 13.55
C HIS A 36 -4.91 -5.33 12.82
N TRP A 37 -4.04 -4.72 12.01
CA TRP A 37 -4.38 -3.63 11.13
C TRP A 37 -4.77 -4.17 9.76
N TYR A 38 -5.84 -3.64 9.20
CA TYR A 38 -6.36 -4.02 7.90
C TYR A 38 -6.50 -2.79 7.01
N PHE A 39 -6.28 -3.00 5.73
CA PHE A 39 -6.46 -1.98 4.70
C PHE A 39 -7.57 -2.42 3.76
N SER A 40 -8.53 -1.52 3.55
CA SER A 40 -9.62 -1.71 2.60
C SER A 40 -9.46 -0.75 1.44
N ARG A 41 -9.26 -1.29 0.25
CA ARG A 41 -9.00 -0.51 -0.95
C ARG A 41 -10.20 0.35 -1.35
N CYS A 42 -9.94 1.56 -1.89
CA CYS A 42 -10.97 2.43 -2.47
C CYS A 42 -11.48 1.83 -3.79
N SER A 43 -12.41 0.91 -3.71
CA SER A 43 -12.96 0.23 -4.87
C SER A 43 -14.41 -0.20 -4.58
N ILE A 44 -15.11 -0.65 -5.61
CA ILE A 44 -16.47 -1.17 -5.47
C ILE A 44 -16.46 -2.45 -4.63
N THR A 45 -15.45 -3.29 -4.83
CA THR A 45 -15.24 -4.50 -4.03
C THR A 45 -14.32 -4.16 -2.85
N LYS A 46 -14.78 -4.39 -1.63
CA LYS A 46 -13.98 -4.15 -0.41
C LYS A 46 -13.10 -5.36 -0.13
N ASP A 47 -11.94 -5.39 -0.77
CA ASP A 47 -10.92 -6.40 -0.47
C ASP A 47 -10.08 -5.92 0.72
N ASP A 48 -10.01 -6.75 1.75
CA ASP A 48 -9.23 -6.46 2.94
C ASP A 48 -7.83 -7.06 2.84
N TYR A 49 -6.84 -6.23 3.10
CA TYR A 49 -5.44 -6.62 3.17
C TYR A 49 -4.97 -6.59 4.62
N LEU A 50 -4.25 -7.61 5.04
CA LEU A 50 -3.55 -7.57 6.32
C LEU A 50 -2.33 -6.66 6.19
N ILE A 51 -2.24 -5.63 7.02
CA ILE A 51 -1.14 -4.66 6.97
C ILE A 51 0.06 -5.19 7.73
N LYS A 52 1.23 -5.12 7.08
CA LYS A 52 2.54 -5.22 7.71
C LYS A 52 3.27 -3.91 7.46
N ALA A 53 3.68 -3.23 8.52
CA ALA A 53 4.30 -1.92 8.42
C ALA A 53 5.29 -1.71 9.55
N PRO A 54 6.28 -0.80 9.36
CA PRO A 54 7.15 -0.36 10.45
C PRO A 54 6.35 0.27 11.59
N GLU A 55 6.90 0.23 12.79
CA GLU A 55 6.25 0.75 13.99
C GLU A 55 5.85 2.23 13.86
N GLN A 56 6.67 3.03 13.20
CA GLN A 56 6.41 4.46 12.95
C GLN A 56 5.12 4.69 12.16
N ILE A 57 4.86 3.83 11.17
CA ILE A 57 3.65 3.88 10.37
C ILE A 57 2.44 3.42 11.17
N ILE A 58 2.60 2.36 11.95
CA ILE A 58 1.54 1.86 12.84
C ILE A 58 1.15 2.93 13.87
N ASP A 59 2.11 3.65 14.43
CA ASP A 59 1.85 4.76 15.35
C ASP A 59 1.03 5.87 14.70
N LYS A 60 1.30 6.17 13.44
CA LYS A 60 0.51 7.14 12.68
C LYS A 60 -0.91 6.65 12.45
N PHE A 61 -1.10 5.37 12.17
CA PHE A 61 -2.42 4.77 12.02
C PHE A 61 -3.23 4.85 13.33
N LYS A 62 -2.59 4.60 14.47
CA LYS A 62 -3.22 4.75 15.79
C LYS A 62 -3.69 6.19 16.02
N GLU A 63 -2.87 7.16 15.65
CA GLU A 63 -3.21 8.57 15.76
C GLU A 63 -4.42 8.93 14.91
N LEU A 64 -4.50 8.43 13.68
CA LEU A 64 -5.63 8.66 12.78
C LEU A 64 -6.92 8.02 13.29
N GLU A 65 -6.85 6.80 13.83
CA GLU A 65 -8.02 6.11 14.40
C GLU A 65 -8.58 6.83 15.63
N GLN A 66 -7.74 7.47 16.43
CA GLN A 66 -8.15 8.21 17.61
C GLN A 66 -9.01 9.45 17.28
N LYS A 67 -8.85 10.01 16.09
CA LYS A 67 -9.59 11.21 15.66
C LYS A 67 -11.06 10.93 15.38
N ARG A 68 -11.44 9.68 15.11
CA ARG A 68 -12.82 9.24 14.81
C ARG A 68 -13.50 10.01 13.68
N GLU A 69 -12.70 10.57 12.78
CA GLU A 69 -13.18 11.24 11.58
C GLU A 69 -13.07 10.31 10.38
N ASN A 70 -13.88 10.53 9.36
CA ASN A 70 -13.73 9.85 8.09
C ASN A 70 -12.42 10.30 7.43
N TYR A 71 -11.65 9.38 6.94
CA TYR A 71 -10.42 9.68 6.22
C TYR A 71 -10.08 8.52 5.29
N TRP A 72 -9.23 8.79 4.34
CA TRP A 72 -8.58 7.75 3.56
C TRP A 72 -7.12 8.10 3.36
N VAL A 73 -6.32 7.09 3.07
CA VAL A 73 -4.88 7.23 2.94
C VAL A 73 -4.40 6.65 1.62
N SER A 74 -3.30 7.20 1.14
CA SER A 74 -2.56 6.68 0.01
C SER A 74 -1.24 6.13 0.53
N LEU A 75 -0.97 4.85 0.28
CA LEU A 75 0.18 4.13 0.81
C LEU A 75 1.06 3.62 -0.31
N LEU A 76 2.36 3.76 -0.15
CA LEU A 76 3.34 3.07 -0.98
C LEU A 76 3.60 1.71 -0.36
N ALA A 77 3.28 0.65 -1.08
CA ALA A 77 3.30 -0.70 -0.53
C ALA A 77 3.45 -1.77 -1.60
N ASP A 78 3.82 -2.96 -1.16
CA ASP A 78 3.83 -4.17 -1.98
C ASP A 78 2.71 -5.09 -1.48
N ALA A 79 1.91 -5.61 -2.40
CA ALA A 79 0.86 -6.59 -2.07
C ALA A 79 1.31 -7.99 -2.47
N ASN A 80 1.09 -8.96 -1.60
CA ASN A 80 1.35 -10.37 -1.90
C ASN A 80 0.40 -11.28 -1.15
N TYR A 81 0.27 -12.52 -1.67
CA TYR A 81 -0.47 -13.57 -1.00
C TYR A 81 0.48 -14.40 -0.14
N GLN A 82 0.03 -14.72 1.07
CA GLN A 82 0.71 -15.72 1.90
C GLN A 82 0.27 -17.13 1.50
N GLU A 83 1.00 -18.15 1.98
CA GLU A 83 0.71 -19.56 1.69
C GLU A 83 -0.70 -19.96 2.11
N ASN A 84 -1.25 -19.34 3.15
CA ASN A 84 -2.61 -19.57 3.63
C ASN A 84 -3.68 -18.82 2.85
N GLY A 85 -3.33 -18.15 1.75
CA GLY A 85 -4.26 -17.40 0.91
C GLY A 85 -4.60 -16.00 1.43
N VAL A 86 -4.02 -15.57 2.54
CA VAL A 86 -4.24 -14.23 3.08
C VAL A 86 -3.50 -13.20 2.24
N LEU A 87 -4.21 -12.14 1.86
CA LEU A 87 -3.64 -11.03 1.10
C LEU A 87 -2.98 -10.06 2.08
N VAL A 88 -1.69 -9.79 1.88
CA VAL A 88 -0.86 -8.95 2.76
C VAL A 88 -0.39 -7.71 2.01
N LEU A 89 -0.49 -6.57 2.67
CA LEU A 89 0.04 -5.30 2.20
C LEU A 89 1.25 -4.90 3.04
N ASN A 90 2.43 -4.95 2.45
CA ASN A 90 3.67 -4.50 3.10
C ASN A 90 3.84 -3.01 2.85
N VAL A 91 3.49 -2.20 3.83
CA VAL A 91 3.50 -0.74 3.72
C VAL A 91 4.90 -0.22 3.98
N LYS A 92 5.40 0.63 3.07
CA LYS A 92 6.72 1.26 3.16
C LYS A 92 6.63 2.70 3.58
N GLU A 93 5.64 3.43 3.06
CA GLU A 93 5.45 4.84 3.33
C GLU A 93 3.97 5.21 3.26
N ILE A 94 3.59 6.24 4.02
CA ILE A 94 2.32 6.93 3.84
C ILE A 94 2.58 8.08 2.87
N ASP A 95 1.94 8.03 1.71
CA ASP A 95 2.10 9.05 0.67
C ASP A 95 1.22 10.27 0.97
N GLU A 96 -0.06 10.06 1.16
CA GLU A 96 -1.03 11.13 1.45
C GLU A 96 -2.05 10.68 2.48
N ILE A 97 -2.56 11.64 3.25
CA ILE A 97 -3.66 11.47 4.19
C ILE A 97 -4.75 12.48 3.85
N HIS A 98 -5.95 12.00 3.55
CA HIS A 98 -7.09 12.83 3.23
C HIS A 98 -8.09 12.79 4.38
N LEU A 99 -8.10 13.85 5.19
CA LEU A 99 -9.00 13.96 6.33
C LEU A 99 -10.39 14.44 5.89
N LYS A 100 -11.41 14.00 6.62
CA LYS A 100 -12.82 14.39 6.39
C LYS A 100 -13.30 14.05 4.97
N ALA A 101 -12.80 12.93 4.44
CA ALA A 101 -13.13 12.49 3.09
C ALA A 101 -13.39 10.98 3.09
N SER A 102 -14.26 10.55 2.22
CA SER A 102 -14.56 9.15 1.98
C SER A 102 -14.05 8.74 0.61
N CYS A 103 -13.45 7.56 0.50
CA CYS A 103 -12.92 7.08 -0.76
C CYS A 103 -13.69 5.90 -1.37
N HIS A 104 -14.57 5.29 -0.59
CA HIS A 104 -15.38 4.18 -1.09
C HIS A 104 -16.55 4.72 -1.91
N LEU A 105 -16.79 4.13 -3.07
CA LEU A 105 -17.80 4.63 -4.00
C LEU A 105 -19.19 4.67 -3.39
N LEU A 106 -19.56 3.65 -2.60
CA LEU A 106 -20.84 3.59 -1.91
C LEU A 106 -20.98 4.72 -0.90
N ASP A 107 -19.93 5.01 -0.13
CA ASP A 107 -19.92 6.09 0.85
C ASP A 107 -19.99 7.46 0.16
N ALA A 108 -19.36 7.60 -1.01
CA ALA A 108 -19.41 8.81 -1.81
C ALA A 108 -20.85 9.09 -2.32
N PHE A 109 -21.58 8.06 -2.70
CA PHE A 109 -22.99 8.20 -3.11
C PHE A 109 -23.87 8.60 -1.94
N GLU A 110 -23.67 8.05 -0.75
CA GLU A 110 -24.39 8.46 0.45
C GLU A 110 -24.13 9.94 0.77
N ASP A 111 -22.90 10.41 0.66
CA ASP A 111 -22.54 11.80 0.87
C ASP A 111 -23.26 12.74 -0.12
N ILE A 112 -23.41 12.33 -1.37
CA ILE A 112 -24.12 13.09 -2.40
C ILE A 112 -25.61 13.18 -2.06
N GLU A 113 -26.22 12.07 -1.66
CA GLU A 113 -27.65 12.05 -1.26
C GLU A 113 -27.90 12.96 -0.06
N ASN A 114 -27.00 12.99 0.90
CA ASN A 114 -27.14 13.80 2.11
C ASN A 114 -26.93 15.31 1.85
N ARG A 115 -26.37 15.68 0.71
CA ARG A 115 -26.16 17.09 0.32
C ARG A 115 -27.36 17.71 -0.39
N GLU A 116 -28.27 16.90 -0.89
CA GLU A 116 -29.52 17.34 -1.51
C GLU A 116 -30.63 17.43 -0.45
#